data_233e872db45a5c78a949df69cbd78ec2
#
_entry.id   233e872db45a5c78a949df69cbd78ec2
#
_cell.length_a   1.000
_cell.length_b   1.000
_cell.length_c   1.000
_cell.angle_alpha   90.00
_cell.angle_beta   90.00
_cell.angle_gamma   90.00
#
_symmetry.space_group_name_H-M   'P 1'
#
loop_
_entity.id
_entity.type
_entity.pdbx_description
1 polymer ?
#
loop_
_entity_poly.entity_id
_entity_poly.type
_entity_poly.pdbx_seq_one_letter_code
_entity_poly.pdbx_strand_id
1 'polypeptide(L)'
;SVVTLRRDLQFLEEKKQIRRFYGGASVSKDADGYMDDVAVYRDLIARYAATLVEDGDTIFINTSRNALNMVKYITSRHVTVITNNGKAISQERAAGVDIILTGGEVRHPKEALVGDFAIRNLQNVYAKKAFVGCSGVSAKAGVTTEIANEVNVNELMIEHATQEVYLLADHTKIGHNSSFTSCGIEMVKNLITDEPAPEEELMRMQGVNVYQVRRSDY
;
A
#
# COMPACT_ATOMS: atom_id res chain seq x y z
N SER A 1 2.07 -35.47 18.27
CA SER A 1 2.77 -35.00 19.49
C SER A 1 3.68 -33.82 19.13
N VAL A 2 4.13 -33.06 20.14
CA VAL A 2 5.07 -31.92 19.91
C VAL A 2 6.36 -32.38 19.23
N VAL A 3 6.79 -33.61 19.49
CA VAL A 3 7.97 -34.24 18.87
C VAL A 3 7.74 -34.47 17.36
N THR A 4 6.57 -34.93 16.99
CA THR A 4 6.20 -35.14 15.58
C THR A 4 6.19 -33.81 14.84
N LEU A 5 5.57 -32.78 15.41
CA LEU A 5 5.50 -31.44 14.82
C LEU A 5 6.90 -30.82 14.59
N ARG A 6 7.81 -30.97 15.57
CA ARG A 6 9.20 -30.49 15.43
C ARG A 6 9.95 -31.19 14.32
N ARG A 7 9.75 -32.50 14.14
CA ARG A 7 10.37 -33.29 13.08
C ARG A 7 9.82 -32.90 11.72
N ASP A 8 8.51 -32.68 11.61
CA ASP A 8 7.86 -32.26 10.37
C ASP A 8 8.32 -30.85 9.96
N LEU A 9 8.43 -29.93 10.92
CA LEU A 9 8.97 -28.59 10.66
C LEU A 9 10.46 -28.64 10.27
N GLN A 10 11.25 -29.55 10.86
CA GLN A 10 12.66 -29.73 10.46
C GLN A 10 12.76 -30.27 9.03
N PHE A 11 11.96 -31.27 8.67
CA PHE A 11 11.89 -31.82 7.32
C PHE A 11 11.52 -30.74 6.27
N LEU A 12 10.53 -29.89 6.60
CA LEU A 12 10.12 -28.77 5.73
C LEU A 12 11.20 -27.69 5.60
N GLU A 13 11.98 -27.45 6.68
CA GLU A 13 13.10 -26.51 6.67
C GLU A 13 14.27 -27.04 5.82
N GLU A 14 14.60 -28.35 5.93
CA GLU A 14 15.60 -29.03 5.09
C GLU A 14 15.20 -29.03 3.60
N LYS A 15 13.89 -29.07 3.33
CA LYS A 15 13.30 -28.89 2.00
C LYS A 15 13.22 -27.42 1.55
N LYS A 16 13.72 -26.48 2.36
CA LYS A 16 13.63 -25.03 2.12
C LYS A 16 12.20 -24.48 1.93
N GLN A 17 11.19 -25.25 2.37
CA GLN A 17 9.79 -24.84 2.27
C GLN A 17 9.37 -23.90 3.39
N ILE A 18 10.04 -23.96 4.53
CA ILE A 18 9.84 -23.06 5.65
C ILE A 18 11.17 -22.57 6.21
N ARG A 19 11.13 -21.42 6.92
CA ARG A 19 12.20 -20.92 7.77
C ARG A 19 11.72 -20.87 9.21
N ARG A 20 12.50 -21.49 10.13
CA ARG A 20 12.18 -21.50 11.56
C ARG A 20 12.81 -20.30 12.27
N PHE A 21 12.12 -19.79 13.26
CA PHE A 21 12.60 -18.77 14.19
C PHE A 21 12.14 -19.09 15.62
N TYR A 22 12.67 -18.37 16.59
CA TYR A 22 12.26 -18.57 17.98
C TYR A 22 10.76 -18.25 18.15
N GLY A 23 9.98 -19.26 18.51
CA GLY A 23 8.53 -19.14 18.69
C GLY A 23 7.68 -19.48 17.46
N GLY A 24 8.25 -19.88 16.29
CA GLY A 24 7.44 -20.24 15.12
C GLY A 24 8.20 -20.67 13.89
N ALA A 25 7.44 -20.81 12.82
CA ALA A 25 7.97 -21.03 11.46
C ALA A 25 7.15 -20.20 10.45
N SER A 26 7.78 -19.71 9.41
CA SER A 26 7.14 -19.08 8.25
C SER A 26 7.44 -19.90 7.00
N VAL A 27 6.55 -19.82 6.02
CA VAL A 27 6.82 -20.41 4.69
C VAL A 27 8.07 -19.75 4.12
N SER A 28 9.04 -20.56 3.65
CA SER A 28 10.25 -20.04 3.03
C SER A 28 9.87 -19.41 1.69
N LYS A 29 10.29 -18.17 1.47
CA LYS A 29 10.12 -17.51 0.16
C LYS A 29 11.02 -18.12 -0.94
N ASP A 30 11.93 -19.02 -0.57
CA ASP A 30 12.91 -19.65 -1.46
C ASP A 30 12.48 -21.03 -1.98
N ALA A 31 11.30 -21.51 -1.59
CA ALA A 31 10.76 -22.77 -2.03
C ALA A 31 10.18 -22.64 -3.44
N ASP A 32 10.99 -22.59 -4.45
CA ASP A 32 10.66 -22.64 -5.88
C ASP A 32 10.88 -21.38 -6.71
N GLY A 33 11.74 -20.46 -6.46
CA GLY A 33 11.98 -19.37 -7.43
C GLY A 33 10.71 -18.57 -7.87
N TYR A 34 9.56 -18.90 -7.30
CA TYR A 34 8.30 -18.20 -7.46
C TYR A 34 8.32 -17.00 -6.53
N MET A 35 8.60 -15.85 -7.08
CA MET A 35 8.13 -14.61 -6.44
C MET A 35 6.63 -14.80 -6.24
N ASP A 36 6.15 -14.63 -5.01
CA ASP A 36 4.72 -14.58 -4.72
C ASP A 36 4.06 -13.71 -5.78
N ASP A 37 3.16 -14.28 -6.59
CA ASP A 37 2.51 -13.58 -7.71
C ASP A 37 1.98 -12.21 -7.29
N VAL A 38 1.47 -12.12 -6.06
CA VAL A 38 1.01 -10.87 -5.46
C VAL A 38 2.16 -9.87 -5.29
N ALA A 39 3.37 -10.32 -4.95
CA ALA A 39 4.52 -9.42 -4.80
C ALA A 39 4.96 -8.82 -6.15
N VAL A 40 4.89 -9.60 -7.23
CA VAL A 40 5.14 -9.14 -8.60
C VAL A 40 4.12 -8.05 -8.97
N TYR A 41 2.84 -8.33 -8.79
CA TYR A 41 1.80 -7.36 -9.12
C TYR A 41 1.88 -6.08 -8.28
N ARG A 42 2.23 -6.17 -7.01
CA ARG A 42 2.48 -5.00 -6.16
C ARG A 42 3.63 -4.14 -6.68
N ASP A 43 4.68 -4.77 -7.21
CA ASP A 43 5.80 -4.03 -7.82
C ASP A 43 5.36 -3.36 -9.11
N LEU A 44 4.59 -4.02 -9.98
CA LEU A 44 4.03 -3.45 -11.20
C LEU A 44 3.08 -2.27 -10.91
N ILE A 45 2.17 -2.40 -9.93
CA ILE A 45 1.30 -1.32 -9.47
C ILE A 45 2.13 -0.11 -9.01
N ALA A 46 3.19 -0.35 -8.23
CA ALA A 46 4.07 0.70 -7.73
C ALA A 46 4.84 1.41 -8.87
N ARG A 47 5.33 0.66 -9.86
CA ARG A 47 5.99 1.21 -11.06
C ARG A 47 5.04 2.09 -11.85
N TYR A 48 3.84 1.59 -12.14
CA TYR A 48 2.84 2.36 -12.87
C TYR A 48 2.44 3.63 -12.12
N ALA A 49 2.17 3.53 -10.81
CA ALA A 49 1.83 4.69 -9.98
C ALA A 49 2.92 5.78 -10.02
N ALA A 50 4.19 5.38 -10.01
CA ALA A 50 5.31 6.32 -10.08
C ALA A 50 5.35 7.11 -11.40
N THR A 51 4.87 6.55 -12.51
CA THR A 51 4.82 7.27 -13.81
C THR A 51 3.81 8.42 -13.82
N LEU A 52 2.90 8.45 -12.85
CA LEU A 52 1.87 9.49 -12.72
C LEU A 52 2.34 10.70 -11.88
N VAL A 53 3.56 10.64 -11.36
CA VAL A 53 4.18 11.75 -10.62
C VAL A 53 4.93 12.66 -11.57
N GLU A 54 4.69 13.95 -11.46
CA GLU A 54 5.30 14.98 -12.32
C GLU A 54 6.35 15.80 -11.56
N ASP A 55 7.20 16.50 -12.30
CA ASP A 55 8.18 17.42 -11.72
C ASP A 55 7.51 18.49 -10.86
N GLY A 56 8.01 18.68 -9.65
CA GLY A 56 7.49 19.66 -8.70
C GLY A 56 6.19 19.24 -7.98
N ASP A 57 5.77 17.98 -8.08
CA ASP A 57 4.60 17.49 -7.36
C ASP A 57 4.86 17.41 -5.85
N THR A 58 3.85 17.81 -5.09
CA THR A 58 3.68 17.39 -3.69
C THR A 58 2.64 16.29 -3.68
N ILE A 59 2.98 15.13 -3.11
CA ILE A 59 2.11 13.95 -3.07
C ILE A 59 1.96 13.40 -1.66
N PHE A 60 0.76 12.87 -1.36
CA PHE A 60 0.54 12.06 -0.17
C PHE A 60 0.75 10.58 -0.45
N ILE A 61 1.37 9.89 0.49
CA ILE A 61 1.51 8.43 0.51
C ILE A 61 1.17 7.94 1.91
N ASN A 62 0.23 6.99 2.03
CA ASN A 62 -0.11 6.40 3.32
C ASN A 62 0.81 5.22 3.70
N THR A 63 0.48 4.50 4.79
CA THR A 63 1.25 3.36 5.31
C THR A 63 1.20 2.10 4.45
N SER A 64 0.55 2.14 3.30
CA SER A 64 0.49 1.02 2.36
C SER A 64 1.86 0.65 1.81
N ARG A 65 2.12 -0.67 1.70
CA ARG A 65 3.32 -1.18 1.04
C ARG A 65 3.37 -0.80 -0.44
N ASN A 66 2.24 -0.86 -1.14
CA ASN A 66 2.17 -0.51 -2.56
C ASN A 66 2.53 0.95 -2.77
N ALA A 67 1.97 1.86 -1.94
CA ALA A 67 2.26 3.27 -2.02
C ALA A 67 3.73 3.58 -1.66
N LEU A 68 4.28 2.96 -0.61
CA LEU A 68 5.69 3.15 -0.26
C LEU A 68 6.64 2.66 -1.35
N ASN A 69 6.36 1.50 -1.95
CA ASN A 69 7.22 0.92 -2.98
C ASN A 69 7.34 1.80 -4.24
N MET A 70 6.33 2.65 -4.54
CA MET A 70 6.40 3.52 -5.71
C MET A 70 7.53 4.55 -5.61
N VAL A 71 7.92 4.94 -4.38
CA VAL A 71 8.91 6.00 -4.14
C VAL A 71 10.25 5.71 -4.84
N LYS A 72 10.69 4.45 -4.86
CA LYS A 72 11.95 4.02 -5.52
C LYS A 72 11.91 4.15 -7.05
N TYR A 73 10.71 4.25 -7.62
CA TYR A 73 10.51 4.36 -9.08
C TYR A 73 10.21 5.78 -9.55
N ILE A 74 10.05 6.75 -8.65
CA ILE A 74 9.84 8.15 -9.02
C ILE A 74 11.12 8.68 -9.66
N THR A 75 11.03 9.08 -10.91
CA THR A 75 12.13 9.70 -11.69
C THR A 75 11.97 11.20 -11.82
N SER A 76 10.81 11.73 -11.50
CA SER A 76 10.49 13.17 -11.51
C SER A 76 11.30 13.93 -10.47
N ARG A 77 11.59 15.20 -10.77
CA ARG A 77 12.46 16.06 -9.96
C ARG A 77 11.65 16.99 -9.06
N HIS A 78 12.25 17.38 -7.94
CA HIS A 78 11.63 18.32 -6.98
C HIS A 78 10.29 17.82 -6.44
N VAL A 79 10.18 16.50 -6.26
CA VAL A 79 8.98 15.86 -5.71
C VAL A 79 9.05 15.87 -4.19
N THR A 80 7.98 16.31 -3.55
CA THR A 80 7.81 16.23 -2.10
C THR A 80 6.80 15.14 -1.75
N VAL A 81 7.25 14.10 -1.06
CA VAL A 81 6.42 13.01 -0.55
C VAL A 81 6.09 13.26 0.90
N ILE A 82 4.82 13.47 1.22
CA ILE A 82 4.32 13.62 2.59
C ILE A 82 3.68 12.30 3.00
N THR A 83 4.15 11.69 4.09
CA THR A 83 3.73 10.34 4.46
C THR A 83 3.66 10.13 5.97
N ASN A 84 2.72 9.30 6.39
CA ASN A 84 2.65 8.76 7.75
C ASN A 84 3.31 7.37 7.86
N ASN A 85 4.12 6.97 6.89
CA ASN A 85 4.83 5.69 6.89
C ASN A 85 6.26 5.88 7.42
N GLY A 86 6.53 5.43 8.65
CA GLY A 86 7.87 5.53 9.25
C GLY A 86 8.97 4.80 8.47
N LYS A 87 8.62 3.77 7.70
CA LYS A 87 9.56 3.04 6.84
C LYS A 87 10.08 3.87 5.67
N ALA A 88 9.45 4.99 5.36
CA ALA A 88 9.90 5.89 4.31
C ALA A 88 11.30 6.49 4.58
N ILE A 89 11.74 6.54 5.84
CA ILE A 89 13.10 7.00 6.21
C ILE A 89 14.17 6.18 5.49
N SER A 90 13.98 4.86 5.45
CA SER A 90 14.94 3.91 4.84
C SER A 90 14.58 3.51 3.42
N GLN A 91 13.53 4.10 2.83
CA GLN A 91 13.12 3.80 1.47
C GLN A 91 14.13 4.37 0.46
N GLU A 92 14.58 3.53 -0.45
CA GLU A 92 15.39 3.96 -1.60
C GLU A 92 14.60 4.97 -2.45
N ARG A 93 15.26 6.04 -2.88
CA ARG A 93 14.68 7.11 -3.68
C ARG A 93 15.73 7.89 -4.46
N ALA A 94 15.28 8.55 -5.53
CA ALA A 94 16.13 9.48 -6.28
C ALA A 94 16.47 10.74 -5.47
N ALA A 95 17.61 11.38 -5.76
CA ALA A 95 18.07 12.59 -5.07
C ALA A 95 17.11 13.79 -5.18
N GLY A 96 16.21 13.79 -6.18
CA GLY A 96 15.19 14.84 -6.37
C GLY A 96 13.87 14.57 -5.65
N VAL A 97 13.80 13.57 -4.76
CA VAL A 97 12.60 13.20 -4.01
C VAL A 97 12.84 13.44 -2.51
N ASP A 98 12.16 14.42 -1.96
CA ASP A 98 12.19 14.74 -0.55
C ASP A 98 11.05 14.05 0.20
N ILE A 99 11.30 13.59 1.43
CA ILE A 99 10.30 12.95 2.28
C ILE A 99 10.03 13.82 3.51
N ILE A 100 8.75 14.10 3.74
CA ILE A 100 8.24 14.74 4.95
C ILE A 100 7.39 13.71 5.69
N LEU A 101 7.78 13.40 6.94
CA LEU A 101 6.98 12.56 7.82
C LEU A 101 5.95 13.41 8.57
N THR A 102 4.73 12.90 8.68
CA THR A 102 3.66 13.58 9.45
C THR A 102 3.98 13.73 10.93
N GLY A 103 4.93 12.92 11.46
CA GLY A 103 5.11 12.81 12.90
C GLY A 103 3.95 12.06 13.56
N GLY A 104 3.95 12.02 14.88
CA GLY A 104 2.92 11.32 15.67
C GLY A 104 3.44 10.08 16.36
N GLU A 105 2.51 9.25 16.87
CA GLU A 105 2.82 7.99 17.55
C GLU A 105 3.18 6.90 16.53
N VAL A 106 4.25 6.17 16.79
CA VAL A 106 4.64 5.02 15.95
C VAL A 106 3.87 3.79 16.36
N ARG A 107 3.10 3.21 15.45
CA ARG A 107 2.33 1.97 15.67
C ARG A 107 2.94 0.79 14.92
N HIS A 108 3.31 -0.23 15.67
CA HIS A 108 3.76 -1.51 15.13
C HIS A 108 2.56 -2.39 14.68
N PRO A 109 2.77 -3.30 13.71
CA PRO A 109 4.02 -3.63 13.01
C PRO A 109 4.28 -2.79 11.75
N LYS A 110 3.36 -1.92 11.34
CA LYS A 110 3.48 -1.14 10.09
C LYS A 110 4.42 0.07 10.21
N GLU A 111 4.78 0.47 11.44
CA GLU A 111 5.47 1.74 11.72
C GLU A 111 4.66 2.95 11.23
N ALA A 112 3.33 2.84 11.38
CA ALA A 112 2.42 3.91 11.04
C ALA A 112 2.53 5.06 12.04
N LEU A 113 2.69 6.27 11.55
CA LEU A 113 2.63 7.51 12.33
C LEU A 113 1.16 7.95 12.41
N VAL A 114 0.61 7.97 13.61
CA VAL A 114 -0.83 8.21 13.85
C VAL A 114 -1.05 9.09 15.07
N GLY A 115 -2.30 9.35 15.40
CA GLY A 115 -2.72 10.14 16.57
C GLY A 115 -2.77 11.63 16.27
N ASP A 116 -3.08 12.42 17.32
CA ASP A 116 -3.39 13.83 17.20
C ASP A 116 -2.26 14.67 16.58
N PHE A 117 -1.00 14.33 16.83
CA PHE A 117 0.12 15.04 16.21
C PHE A 117 0.16 14.83 14.70
N ALA A 118 -0.03 13.60 14.21
CA ALA A 118 -0.08 13.32 12.79
C ALA A 118 -1.26 14.05 12.12
N ILE A 119 -2.43 14.00 12.74
CA ILE A 119 -3.65 14.67 12.26
C ILE A 119 -3.45 16.19 12.18
N ARG A 120 -2.98 16.82 13.27
CA ARG A 120 -2.74 18.28 13.30
C ARG A 120 -1.75 18.74 12.24
N ASN A 121 -0.70 17.96 12.01
CA ASN A 121 0.29 18.31 11.01
C ASN A 121 -0.27 18.20 9.57
N LEU A 122 -1.28 17.35 9.34
CA LEU A 122 -1.94 17.22 8.04
C LEU A 122 -3.07 18.26 7.82
N GLN A 123 -3.69 18.80 8.88
CA GLN A 123 -4.88 19.67 8.77
C GLN A 123 -4.72 20.88 7.85
N ASN A 124 -3.48 21.40 7.71
CA ASN A 124 -3.22 22.59 6.88
C ASN A 124 -2.23 22.28 5.74
N VAL A 125 -2.13 21.02 5.37
CA VAL A 125 -1.23 20.56 4.30
C VAL A 125 -2.05 20.00 3.16
N TYR A 126 -1.75 20.44 1.95
CA TYR A 126 -2.41 20.01 0.71
C TYR A 126 -1.38 19.42 -0.23
N ALA A 127 -1.77 18.40 -0.96
CA ALA A 127 -0.95 17.80 -2.00
C ALA A 127 -1.70 17.83 -3.33
N LYS A 128 -0.99 17.79 -4.45
CA LYS A 128 -1.63 17.69 -5.76
C LYS A 128 -2.31 16.33 -5.91
N LYS A 129 -1.61 15.26 -5.51
CA LYS A 129 -2.07 13.89 -5.70
C LYS A 129 -1.93 13.10 -4.39
N ALA A 130 -2.85 12.17 -4.15
CA ALA A 130 -2.72 11.18 -3.08
C ALA A 130 -2.62 9.77 -3.68
N PHE A 131 -1.61 9.02 -3.26
CA PHE A 131 -1.44 7.61 -3.59
C PHE A 131 -1.63 6.80 -2.31
N VAL A 132 -2.79 6.20 -2.17
CA VAL A 132 -3.17 5.49 -0.94
C VAL A 132 -3.42 4.01 -1.24
N GLY A 133 -3.05 3.16 -0.32
CA GLY A 133 -3.47 1.75 -0.36
C GLY A 133 -4.46 1.45 0.75
N CYS A 134 -4.99 0.24 0.74
CA CYS A 134 -6.03 -0.21 1.66
C CYS A 134 -5.78 -1.64 2.17
N SER A 135 -6.54 -2.04 3.17
CA SER A 135 -6.65 -3.46 3.56
C SER A 135 -7.71 -4.19 2.75
N GLY A 136 -8.71 -3.47 2.26
CA GLY A 136 -9.73 -3.95 1.33
C GLY A 136 -10.51 -2.80 0.71
N VAL A 137 -11.12 -3.04 -0.45
CA VAL A 137 -11.98 -2.09 -1.15
C VAL A 137 -13.11 -2.79 -1.87
N SER A 138 -14.31 -2.24 -1.77
CA SER A 138 -15.48 -2.68 -2.52
C SER A 138 -16.37 -1.51 -2.91
N ALA A 139 -17.20 -1.71 -3.93
CA ALA A 139 -18.20 -0.72 -4.35
C ALA A 139 -19.16 -0.34 -3.20
N LYS A 140 -19.45 -1.28 -2.30
CA LYS A 140 -20.41 -1.09 -1.21
C LYS A 140 -19.79 -0.40 0.01
N ALA A 141 -18.58 -0.82 0.43
CA ALA A 141 -17.97 -0.35 1.68
C ALA A 141 -16.94 0.75 1.47
N GLY A 142 -16.57 1.04 0.21
CA GLY A 142 -15.50 1.98 -0.09
C GLY A 142 -14.13 1.43 0.27
N VAL A 143 -13.23 2.31 0.65
CA VAL A 143 -11.84 2.03 1.03
C VAL A 143 -11.78 1.71 2.52
N THR A 144 -11.26 0.52 2.87
CA THR A 144 -11.27 0.04 4.25
C THR A 144 -9.86 -0.31 4.77
N THR A 145 -9.66 -0.18 6.09
CA THR A 145 -8.44 -0.53 6.80
C THR A 145 -8.72 -1.45 7.99
N GLU A 146 -7.72 -2.24 8.38
CA GLU A 146 -7.78 -3.06 9.60
C GLU A 146 -7.49 -2.24 10.86
N ILE A 147 -6.95 -1.04 10.73
CA ILE A 147 -6.40 -0.27 11.85
C ILE A 147 -7.19 1.03 12.02
N ALA A 148 -7.96 1.12 13.10
CA ALA A 148 -8.79 2.30 13.41
C ALA A 148 -8.01 3.62 13.42
N ASN A 149 -6.80 3.62 13.96
CA ASN A 149 -5.97 4.82 14.08
C ASN A 149 -5.44 5.35 12.73
N GLU A 150 -5.54 4.57 11.65
CA GLU A 150 -5.17 5.00 10.29
C GLU A 150 -6.32 5.74 9.58
N VAL A 151 -7.56 5.58 10.04
CA VAL A 151 -8.76 6.11 9.36
C VAL A 151 -8.64 7.61 9.14
N ASN A 152 -8.52 8.41 10.20
CA ASN A 152 -8.49 9.87 10.10
C ASN A 152 -7.31 10.41 9.29
N VAL A 153 -6.16 9.72 9.34
CA VAL A 153 -4.98 10.09 8.55
C VAL A 153 -5.21 9.82 7.06
N ASN A 154 -5.78 8.65 6.73
CA ASN A 154 -6.13 8.32 5.35
C ASN A 154 -7.18 9.26 4.79
N GLU A 155 -8.24 9.56 5.56
CA GLU A 155 -9.30 10.48 5.22
C GLU A 155 -8.73 11.88 4.89
N LEU A 156 -7.91 12.46 5.77
CA LEU A 156 -7.26 13.74 5.52
C LEU A 156 -6.38 13.75 4.26
N MET A 157 -5.61 12.70 4.02
CA MET A 157 -4.79 12.60 2.82
C MET A 157 -5.63 12.57 1.54
N ILE A 158 -6.80 11.90 1.59
CA ILE A 158 -7.73 11.81 0.46
C ILE A 158 -8.44 13.15 0.24
N GLU A 159 -8.96 13.77 1.31
CA GLU A 159 -9.68 15.05 1.24
C GLU A 159 -8.78 16.21 0.83
N HIS A 160 -7.51 16.20 1.26
CA HIS A 160 -6.56 17.28 0.97
C HIS A 160 -5.76 17.06 -0.33
N ALA A 161 -6.08 16.04 -1.11
CA ALA A 161 -5.59 15.90 -2.48
C ALA A 161 -6.38 16.83 -3.42
N THR A 162 -5.72 17.85 -3.96
CA THR A 162 -6.37 18.93 -4.70
C THR A 162 -6.71 18.58 -6.14
N GLN A 163 -6.09 17.57 -6.71
CA GLN A 163 -6.31 17.15 -8.10
C GLN A 163 -6.79 15.71 -8.18
N GLU A 164 -5.97 14.73 -7.81
CA GLU A 164 -6.27 13.33 -8.04
C GLU A 164 -5.99 12.47 -6.81
N VAL A 165 -6.87 11.48 -6.60
CA VAL A 165 -6.71 10.40 -5.63
C VAL A 165 -6.55 9.10 -6.38
N TYR A 166 -5.43 8.40 -6.16
CA TYR A 166 -5.12 7.08 -6.69
C TYR A 166 -5.14 6.06 -5.57
N LEU A 167 -6.04 5.07 -5.67
CA LEU A 167 -6.03 3.90 -4.81
C LEU A 167 -5.15 2.82 -5.44
N LEU A 168 -4.17 2.31 -4.70
CA LEU A 168 -3.27 1.25 -5.11
C LEU A 168 -3.66 -0.06 -4.41
N ALA A 169 -4.30 -0.96 -5.13
CA ALA A 169 -4.82 -2.19 -4.55
C ALA A 169 -4.57 -3.39 -5.47
N ASP A 170 -3.83 -4.39 -5.01
CA ASP A 170 -3.71 -5.66 -5.71
C ASP A 170 -5.04 -6.45 -5.65
N HIS A 171 -5.22 -7.44 -6.55
CA HIS A 171 -6.44 -8.25 -6.66
C HIS A 171 -6.93 -8.84 -5.33
N THR A 172 -6.01 -9.11 -4.38
CA THR A 172 -6.39 -9.66 -3.07
C THR A 172 -7.16 -8.69 -2.19
N LYS A 173 -7.24 -7.43 -2.57
CA LYS A 173 -7.94 -6.36 -1.86
C LYS A 173 -9.29 -6.02 -2.47
N ILE A 174 -9.47 -6.33 -3.75
CA ILE A 174 -10.68 -6.00 -4.50
C ILE A 174 -11.83 -6.92 -4.09
N GLY A 175 -12.99 -6.34 -3.75
CA GLY A 175 -14.16 -7.08 -3.27
C GLY A 175 -14.09 -7.49 -1.80
N HIS A 176 -13.00 -7.15 -1.09
CA HIS A 176 -12.83 -7.43 0.33
C HIS A 176 -13.05 -6.17 1.19
N ASN A 177 -13.57 -6.37 2.39
CA ASN A 177 -13.79 -5.31 3.36
C ASN A 177 -13.04 -5.61 4.65
N SER A 178 -12.46 -4.56 5.22
CA SER A 178 -11.85 -4.59 6.55
C SER A 178 -12.75 -3.90 7.58
N SER A 179 -12.28 -3.83 8.82
CA SER A 179 -13.10 -3.42 9.98
C SER A 179 -13.53 -1.96 9.97
N PHE A 180 -12.72 -1.07 9.35
CA PHE A 180 -12.94 0.38 9.43
C PHE A 180 -12.92 0.99 8.03
N THR A 181 -13.91 1.84 7.72
CA THR A 181 -13.96 2.60 6.47
C THR A 181 -13.13 3.87 6.59
N SER A 182 -12.23 4.11 5.65
CA SER A 182 -11.48 5.36 5.52
C SER A 182 -12.25 6.38 4.68
N CYS A 183 -12.87 5.94 3.57
CA CYS A 183 -13.74 6.80 2.77
C CYS A 183 -14.70 5.98 1.91
N GLY A 184 -15.74 6.61 1.41
CA GLY A 184 -16.61 6.02 0.37
C GLY A 184 -15.88 5.87 -0.95
N ILE A 185 -16.40 4.98 -1.83
CA ILE A 185 -15.79 4.71 -3.13
C ILE A 185 -15.82 5.94 -4.06
N GLU A 186 -16.78 6.82 -3.87
CA GLU A 186 -16.94 8.08 -4.62
C GLU A 186 -15.81 9.09 -4.40
N MET A 187 -15.05 8.95 -3.30
CA MET A 187 -13.85 9.75 -3.03
C MET A 187 -12.63 9.28 -3.82
N VAL A 188 -12.69 8.08 -4.39
CA VAL A 188 -11.63 7.49 -5.20
C VAL A 188 -11.92 7.74 -6.68
N LYS A 189 -11.14 8.59 -7.32
CA LYS A 189 -11.28 8.82 -8.76
C LYS A 189 -10.60 7.76 -9.61
N ASN A 190 -9.47 7.23 -9.12
CA ASN A 190 -8.62 6.33 -9.89
C ASN A 190 -8.21 5.13 -9.03
N LEU A 191 -8.36 3.92 -9.57
CA LEU A 191 -7.89 2.67 -9.00
C LEU A 191 -6.81 2.08 -9.88
N ILE A 192 -5.62 1.83 -9.31
CA ILE A 192 -4.55 1.08 -9.94
C ILE A 192 -4.55 -0.31 -9.34
N THR A 193 -4.82 -1.31 -10.17
CA THR A 193 -4.91 -2.72 -9.78
C THR A 193 -4.19 -3.60 -10.79
N ASP A 194 -4.26 -4.91 -10.63
CA ASP A 194 -3.62 -5.90 -11.48
C ASP A 194 -4.63 -6.73 -12.29
N GLU A 195 -4.15 -7.42 -13.31
CA GLU A 195 -4.98 -8.21 -14.24
C GLU A 195 -5.84 -9.31 -13.58
N PRO A 196 -5.43 -9.97 -12.44
CA PRO A 196 -6.29 -10.94 -11.75
C PRO A 196 -7.41 -10.32 -10.91
N ALA A 197 -7.55 -9.00 -10.87
CA ALA A 197 -8.61 -8.35 -10.08
C ALA A 197 -10.00 -8.78 -10.56
N PRO A 198 -10.96 -9.07 -9.63
CA PRO A 198 -12.30 -9.54 -9.99
C PRO A 198 -13.07 -8.51 -10.83
N GLU A 199 -13.27 -8.81 -12.12
CA GLU A 199 -13.90 -7.91 -13.09
C GLU A 199 -15.31 -7.48 -12.67
N GLU A 200 -16.07 -8.41 -12.10
CA GLU A 200 -17.44 -8.14 -11.63
C GLU A 200 -17.47 -7.06 -10.53
N GLU A 201 -16.50 -7.06 -9.63
CA GLU A 201 -16.41 -6.03 -8.59
C GLU A 201 -15.91 -4.70 -9.14
N LEU A 202 -14.97 -4.72 -10.08
CA LEU A 202 -14.51 -3.51 -10.77
C LEU A 202 -15.66 -2.82 -11.53
N MET A 203 -16.52 -3.57 -12.19
CA MET A 203 -17.72 -3.03 -12.88
C MET A 203 -18.72 -2.37 -11.93
N ARG A 204 -18.79 -2.81 -10.66
CA ARG A 204 -19.64 -2.20 -9.64
C ARG A 204 -19.12 -0.87 -9.12
N MET A 205 -17.83 -0.59 -9.27
CA MET A 205 -17.19 0.66 -8.83
C MET A 205 -17.44 1.79 -9.84
N GLN A 206 -18.70 2.20 -9.97
CA GLN A 206 -19.12 3.21 -10.94
C GLN A 206 -18.45 4.56 -10.65
N GLY A 207 -17.97 5.21 -11.70
CA GLY A 207 -17.31 6.52 -11.60
C GLY A 207 -15.83 6.47 -11.22
N VAL A 208 -15.27 5.27 -11.01
CA VAL A 208 -13.84 5.05 -10.77
C VAL A 208 -13.14 4.69 -12.07
N ASN A 209 -12.08 5.40 -12.43
CA ASN A 209 -11.21 5.03 -13.54
C ASN A 209 -10.31 3.87 -13.10
N VAL A 210 -10.39 2.73 -13.78
CA VAL A 210 -9.61 1.53 -13.42
C VAL A 210 -8.44 1.38 -14.37
N TYR A 211 -7.22 1.33 -13.81
CA TYR A 211 -5.97 1.06 -14.52
C TYR A 211 -5.46 -0.32 -14.11
N GLN A 212 -5.55 -1.31 -14.99
CA GLN A 212 -5.07 -2.66 -14.73
C GLN A 212 -3.68 -2.86 -15.31
N VAL A 213 -2.69 -3.11 -14.45
CA VAL A 213 -1.34 -3.49 -14.86
C VAL A 213 -1.27 -4.97 -15.19
N ARG A 214 -0.49 -5.33 -16.21
CA ARG A 214 -0.28 -6.71 -16.68
C ARG A 214 1.19 -7.06 -16.62
N ARG A 215 1.49 -8.34 -16.48
CA ARG A 215 2.88 -8.82 -16.54
C ARG A 215 3.55 -8.54 -17.88
N SER A 216 2.77 -8.51 -18.96
CA SER A 216 3.26 -8.21 -20.30
C SER A 216 3.67 -6.75 -20.50
N ASP A 217 3.32 -5.85 -19.59
CA ASP A 217 3.57 -4.41 -19.73
C ASP A 217 4.99 -4.01 -19.28
N TYR A 218 5.72 -4.97 -18.68
CA TYR A 218 7.05 -4.81 -18.09
C TYR A 218 7.95 -6.04 -18.38
#